data_9b620d8766085741b2629350d2b1bb8b
#
_entry.id   9b620d8766085741b2629350d2b1bb8b
#
_cell.length_a   1.000
_cell.length_b   1.000
_cell.length_c   1.000
_cell.angle_alpha   90.00
_cell.angle_beta   90.00
_cell.angle_gamma   90.00
#
_symmetry.space_group_name_H-M   'P 1'
#
loop_
_entity.id
_entity.type
_entity.pdbx_description
1 polymer ?
#
loop_
_entity_poly.entity_id
_entity_poly.type
_entity_poly.pdbx_seq_one_letter_code
_entity_poly.pdbx_strand_id
1 'polypeptide(L)'
;PYTTLFRSLSQEVLDIPKYETINLHVSLLPKYRGANPIQRAIINGDKETGICTMITELGLDCGDICMREHIKITPDMNCVQLFEICASHSPELLEKTLIGIADGTLKPEKQCEEGVCFADKLKKEECKIDWTKSAQQIHNLVRGVYKCPGAFFEYNNKIIKVMETKPLDHFSDKKPGEIVDITKAGVDMQTGNGILRLERVKPEGKGEMNAFDWANGAIKNFN
;
A
#
# COMPACT_ATOMS: atom_id res chain seq x y z
N PRO A 1 -11.16 13.45 20.32
CA PRO A 1 -11.99 12.31 20.68
C PRO A 1 -13.17 12.05 19.73
N TYR A 2 -13.57 13.04 18.92
CA TYR A 2 -14.74 12.88 18.04
C TYR A 2 -14.53 12.01 16.80
N THR A 3 -13.32 11.64 16.46
CA THR A 3 -13.00 10.83 15.26
C THR A 3 -13.11 9.33 15.49
N THR A 4 -13.17 8.86 16.72
CA THR A 4 -13.33 7.44 17.06
C THR A 4 -14.81 6.99 17.07
N LEU A 5 -15.73 7.90 17.24
CA LEU A 5 -17.18 7.60 17.36
C LEU A 5 -17.88 7.21 16.04
N PHE A 6 -17.22 7.43 14.88
CA PHE A 6 -17.84 7.18 13.56
C PHE A 6 -17.32 5.93 12.85
N ARG A 7 -16.54 5.06 13.51
CA ARG A 7 -15.86 3.94 12.84
C ARG A 7 -16.18 2.55 13.39
N SER A 8 -16.83 2.44 14.52
CA SER A 8 -17.30 1.17 15.06
C SER A 8 -18.82 1.20 15.15
N LEU A 9 -19.46 0.17 14.64
CA LEU A 9 -20.87 -0.07 14.87
C LEU A 9 -21.04 -0.44 16.35
N SER A 10 -22.11 0.05 17.01
CA SER A 10 -22.44 -0.41 18.37
C SER A 10 -23.03 -1.83 18.34
N GLN A 11 -22.97 -2.53 19.46
CA GLN A 11 -23.54 -3.87 19.55
C GLN A 11 -25.02 -3.89 19.15
N GLU A 12 -25.78 -2.87 19.55
CA GLU A 12 -27.20 -2.75 19.19
C GLU A 12 -27.43 -2.70 17.68
N VAL A 13 -26.49 -2.09 16.91
CA VAL A 13 -26.57 -2.07 15.44
C VAL A 13 -26.15 -3.39 14.84
N LEU A 14 -25.14 -4.05 15.41
CA LEU A 14 -24.68 -5.36 14.96
C LEU A 14 -25.74 -6.45 15.17
N ASP A 15 -26.57 -6.32 16.18
CA ASP A 15 -27.63 -7.28 16.53
C ASP A 15 -28.91 -7.12 15.68
N ILE A 16 -29.04 -6.08 14.84
CA ILE A 16 -30.22 -5.86 14.00
C ILE A 16 -30.38 -6.89 12.88
N PRO A 17 -29.32 -7.22 12.10
CA PRO A 17 -29.44 -8.14 10.99
C PRO A 17 -29.67 -9.59 11.45
N LYS A 18 -30.63 -10.27 10.83
CA LYS A 18 -30.93 -11.69 11.12
C LYS A 18 -29.76 -12.64 10.83
N TYR A 19 -28.92 -12.31 9.84
CA TYR A 19 -27.85 -13.15 9.33
C TYR A 19 -26.48 -12.50 9.54
N GLU A 20 -26.28 -11.82 10.68
CA GLU A 20 -25.02 -11.13 11.00
C GLU A 20 -24.72 -9.91 10.10
N THR A 21 -23.74 -9.13 10.49
CA THR A 21 -23.21 -8.04 9.67
C THR A 21 -21.90 -8.50 9.03
N ILE A 22 -21.85 -8.52 7.70
CA ILE A 22 -20.68 -8.98 6.95
C ILE A 22 -19.85 -7.79 6.53
N ASN A 23 -18.53 -7.88 6.78
CA ASN A 23 -17.54 -6.96 6.26
C ASN A 23 -16.68 -7.65 5.21
N LEU A 24 -16.33 -6.91 4.13
CA LEU A 24 -15.35 -7.33 3.16
C LEU A 24 -14.05 -6.57 3.43
N HIS A 25 -13.01 -7.30 3.80
CA HIS A 25 -11.72 -6.76 4.17
C HIS A 25 -10.65 -7.12 3.12
N VAL A 26 -9.84 -6.13 2.72
CA VAL A 26 -8.89 -6.28 1.61
C VAL A 26 -7.50 -6.70 2.10
N SER A 27 -7.46 -7.79 2.89
CA SER A 27 -6.26 -8.53 3.26
C SER A 27 -6.58 -10.00 3.55
N LEU A 28 -5.54 -10.82 3.67
CA LEU A 28 -5.64 -12.18 4.21
C LEU A 28 -5.58 -12.11 5.75
N LEU A 29 -6.74 -11.86 6.39
CA LEU A 29 -6.83 -11.86 7.85
C LEU A 29 -6.30 -13.19 8.44
N PRO A 30 -5.59 -13.15 9.58
CA PRO A 30 -5.52 -12.06 10.55
C PRO A 30 -4.46 -10.98 10.25
N LYS A 31 -3.76 -11.03 9.11
CA LYS A 31 -2.81 -10.00 8.73
C LYS A 31 -3.51 -8.71 8.32
N TYR A 32 -2.91 -7.57 8.70
CA TYR A 32 -3.32 -6.24 8.24
C TYR A 32 -4.74 -5.85 8.65
N ARG A 33 -5.14 -6.09 9.90
CA ARG A 33 -6.35 -5.50 10.48
C ARG A 33 -6.24 -3.97 10.45
N GLY A 34 -7.26 -3.25 10.00
CA GLY A 34 -7.29 -1.79 10.03
C GLY A 34 -7.42 -1.10 8.67
N ALA A 35 -6.95 0.15 8.58
CA ALA A 35 -7.41 1.10 7.56
C ALA A 35 -6.67 1.03 6.20
N ASN A 36 -5.42 0.56 6.16
CA ASN A 36 -4.60 0.60 4.95
C ASN A 36 -3.92 -0.76 4.61
N PRO A 37 -4.67 -1.88 4.57
CA PRO A 37 -4.09 -3.22 4.36
C PRO A 37 -3.37 -3.35 3.02
N ILE A 38 -3.94 -2.84 1.92
CA ILE A 38 -3.35 -2.88 0.57
C ILE A 38 -1.98 -2.18 0.55
N GLN A 39 -1.95 -0.96 1.08
CA GLN A 39 -0.73 -0.16 1.10
C GLN A 39 0.36 -0.83 1.95
N ARG A 40 0.00 -1.31 3.14
CA ARG A 40 0.93 -1.96 4.07
C ARG A 40 1.50 -3.26 3.48
N ALA A 41 0.70 -4.09 2.84
CA ALA A 41 1.18 -5.30 2.17
C ALA A 41 2.23 -4.99 1.10
N ILE A 42 1.99 -3.97 0.26
CA ILE A 42 2.95 -3.55 -0.77
C ILE A 42 4.22 -2.95 -0.15
N ILE A 43 4.09 -2.04 0.82
CA ILE A 43 5.24 -1.40 1.50
C ILE A 43 6.13 -2.44 2.16
N ASN A 44 5.53 -3.45 2.79
CA ASN A 44 6.25 -4.54 3.44
C ASN A 44 6.90 -5.52 2.44
N GLY A 45 6.54 -5.43 1.16
CA GLY A 45 7.11 -6.28 0.11
C GLY A 45 6.50 -7.67 0.05
N ASP A 46 5.29 -7.85 0.56
CA ASP A 46 4.56 -9.09 0.45
C ASP A 46 4.35 -9.46 -1.02
N LYS A 47 4.45 -10.74 -1.33
CA LYS A 47 4.24 -11.28 -2.68
C LYS A 47 2.80 -11.70 -2.92
N GLU A 48 2.00 -11.72 -1.87
CA GLU A 48 0.61 -12.13 -1.86
C GLU A 48 -0.17 -11.34 -0.79
N THR A 49 -1.41 -11.07 -1.09
CA THR A 49 -2.45 -10.59 -0.19
C THR A 49 -3.77 -11.24 -0.59
N GLY A 50 -4.89 -10.64 -0.25
CA GLY A 50 -6.19 -11.16 -0.68
C GLY A 50 -7.34 -10.29 -0.22
N ILE A 51 -8.51 -10.87 -0.32
CA ILE A 51 -9.76 -10.34 0.21
C ILE A 51 -10.38 -11.39 1.13
N CYS A 52 -10.99 -10.94 2.22
CA CYS A 52 -11.75 -11.79 3.14
C CYS A 52 -13.14 -11.20 3.35
N THR A 53 -14.14 -12.07 3.42
CA THR A 53 -15.41 -11.74 4.07
C THR A 53 -15.37 -12.23 5.50
N MET A 54 -15.87 -11.43 6.43
CA MET A 54 -15.83 -11.74 7.87
C MET A 54 -17.09 -11.23 8.57
N ILE A 55 -17.42 -11.83 9.70
CA ILE A 55 -18.43 -11.31 10.62
C ILE A 55 -17.89 -10.01 11.25
N THR A 56 -18.71 -8.99 11.31
CA THR A 56 -18.33 -7.73 11.97
C THR A 56 -18.56 -7.83 13.47
N GLU A 57 -17.52 -7.56 14.24
CA GLU A 57 -17.55 -7.52 15.70
C GLU A 57 -17.13 -6.14 16.22
N LEU A 58 -17.22 -5.92 17.54
CA LEU A 58 -16.81 -4.66 18.18
C LEU A 58 -15.31 -4.37 18.05
N GLY A 59 -14.50 -5.42 17.93
CA GLY A 59 -13.06 -5.28 17.75
C GLY A 59 -12.68 -4.93 16.31
N LEU A 60 -11.46 -4.41 16.14
CA LEU A 60 -10.96 -4.00 14.83
C LEU A 60 -10.63 -5.23 13.97
N ASP A 61 -11.47 -5.50 12.99
CA ASP A 61 -11.32 -6.55 11.97
C ASP A 61 -10.94 -7.93 12.58
N CYS A 62 -11.54 -8.27 13.75
CA CYS A 62 -11.18 -9.48 14.51
C CYS A 62 -12.25 -10.59 14.44
N GLY A 63 -13.42 -10.35 13.82
CA GLY A 63 -14.49 -11.32 13.75
C GLY A 63 -14.17 -12.53 12.88
N ASP A 64 -15.02 -13.55 12.98
CA ASP A 64 -14.83 -14.84 12.33
C ASP A 64 -14.81 -14.69 10.81
N ILE A 65 -13.89 -15.38 10.13
CA ILE A 65 -13.71 -15.30 8.68
C ILE A 65 -14.69 -16.26 8.00
N CYS A 66 -15.44 -15.72 7.04
CA CYS A 66 -16.38 -16.48 6.23
C CYS A 66 -15.69 -17.14 5.04
N MET A 67 -15.02 -16.31 4.23
CA MET A 67 -14.31 -16.76 3.02
C MET A 67 -13.03 -15.95 2.80
N ARG A 68 -12.08 -16.53 2.05
CA ARG A 68 -10.84 -15.87 1.62
C ARG A 68 -10.61 -16.10 0.15
N GLU A 69 -10.01 -15.11 -0.49
CA GLU A 69 -9.48 -15.24 -1.84
C GLU A 69 -8.09 -14.64 -1.91
N HIS A 70 -7.15 -15.38 -2.48
CA HIS A 70 -5.74 -15.03 -2.56
C HIS A 70 -5.44 -14.22 -3.81
N ILE A 71 -4.68 -13.14 -3.69
CA ILE A 71 -4.31 -12.24 -4.78
C ILE A 71 -2.79 -12.05 -4.78
N LYS A 72 -2.15 -12.36 -5.90
CA LYS A 72 -0.72 -12.15 -6.11
C LYS A 72 -0.40 -10.67 -6.22
N ILE A 73 0.70 -10.24 -5.58
CA ILE A 73 1.31 -8.91 -5.75
C ILE A 73 2.52 -9.05 -6.65
N THR A 74 2.46 -8.48 -7.85
CA THR A 74 3.62 -8.48 -8.77
C THR A 74 4.65 -7.42 -8.36
N PRO A 75 5.93 -7.56 -8.80
CA PRO A 75 7.01 -6.65 -8.38
C PRO A 75 6.72 -5.17 -8.62
N ASP A 76 6.06 -4.83 -9.73
CA ASP A 76 5.79 -3.45 -10.13
C ASP A 76 4.35 -2.99 -9.85
N MET A 77 3.51 -3.87 -9.29
CA MET A 77 2.12 -3.55 -8.98
C MET A 77 2.03 -2.46 -7.92
N ASN A 78 1.30 -1.38 -8.19
CA ASN A 78 1.03 -0.32 -7.23
C ASN A 78 -0.30 -0.51 -6.49
N CYS A 79 -0.53 0.29 -5.44
CA CYS A 79 -1.71 0.14 -4.58
C CYS A 79 -3.04 0.41 -5.30
N VAL A 80 -3.05 1.22 -6.35
CA VAL A 80 -4.27 1.48 -7.15
C VAL A 80 -4.63 0.24 -7.96
N GLN A 81 -3.67 -0.36 -8.65
CA GLN A 81 -3.86 -1.59 -9.41
C GLN A 81 -4.31 -2.75 -8.51
N LEU A 82 -3.67 -2.90 -7.34
CA LEU A 82 -4.07 -3.95 -6.39
C LEU A 82 -5.49 -3.71 -5.86
N PHE A 83 -5.84 -2.44 -5.57
CA PHE A 83 -7.21 -2.09 -5.16
C PHE A 83 -8.23 -2.44 -6.25
N GLU A 84 -7.95 -2.14 -7.51
CA GLU A 84 -8.82 -2.47 -8.65
C GLU A 84 -9.04 -3.98 -8.79
N ILE A 85 -7.97 -4.79 -8.60
CA ILE A 85 -8.06 -6.24 -8.60
C ILE A 85 -8.95 -6.71 -7.42
N CYS A 86 -8.68 -6.25 -6.21
CA CYS A 86 -9.51 -6.56 -5.05
C CYS A 86 -10.99 -6.21 -5.29
N ALA A 87 -11.25 -5.02 -5.83
CA ALA A 87 -12.60 -4.56 -6.11
C ALA A 87 -13.31 -5.41 -7.17
N SER A 88 -12.59 -5.90 -8.19
CA SER A 88 -13.17 -6.74 -9.25
C SER A 88 -13.55 -8.15 -8.76
N HIS A 89 -12.86 -8.69 -7.78
CA HIS A 89 -13.13 -10.01 -7.18
C HIS A 89 -14.15 -9.96 -6.04
N SER A 90 -14.29 -8.80 -5.41
CA SER A 90 -15.14 -8.60 -4.23
C SER A 90 -16.63 -8.99 -4.41
N PRO A 91 -17.31 -8.66 -5.54
CA PRO A 91 -18.72 -8.98 -5.70
C PRO A 91 -19.01 -10.49 -5.68
N GLU A 92 -18.21 -11.29 -6.37
CA GLU A 92 -18.37 -12.74 -6.42
C GLU A 92 -18.13 -13.37 -5.05
N LEU A 93 -17.07 -12.95 -4.33
CA LEU A 93 -16.79 -13.47 -3.00
C LEU A 93 -17.89 -13.12 -2.01
N LEU A 94 -18.41 -11.88 -2.08
CA LEU A 94 -19.50 -11.42 -1.21
C LEU A 94 -20.79 -12.18 -1.50
N GLU A 95 -21.16 -12.36 -2.76
CA GLU A 95 -22.35 -13.12 -3.16
C GLU A 95 -22.31 -14.56 -2.62
N LYS A 96 -21.19 -15.27 -2.84
CA LYS A 96 -20.99 -16.62 -2.30
C LYS A 96 -21.11 -16.67 -0.79
N THR A 97 -20.54 -15.67 -0.10
CA THR A 97 -20.63 -15.57 1.36
C THR A 97 -22.08 -15.41 1.83
N LEU A 98 -22.82 -14.48 1.22
CA LEU A 98 -24.20 -14.21 1.63
C LEU A 98 -25.12 -15.42 1.38
N ILE A 99 -24.96 -16.09 0.25
CA ILE A 99 -25.71 -17.33 -0.05
C ILE A 99 -25.37 -18.41 0.97
N GLY A 100 -24.06 -18.67 1.21
CA GLY A 100 -23.65 -19.73 2.11
C GLY A 100 -24.02 -19.50 3.57
N ILE A 101 -24.11 -18.24 4.03
CA ILE A 101 -24.63 -17.90 5.34
C ILE A 101 -26.15 -18.10 5.40
N ALA A 102 -26.88 -17.65 4.37
CA ALA A 102 -28.35 -17.72 4.33
C ALA A 102 -28.88 -19.15 4.29
N ASP A 103 -28.19 -20.04 3.57
CA ASP A 103 -28.56 -21.46 3.44
C ASP A 103 -27.89 -22.37 4.50
N GLY A 104 -26.99 -21.82 5.33
CA GLY A 104 -26.31 -22.52 6.41
C GLY A 104 -25.19 -23.49 5.95
N THR A 105 -24.74 -23.40 4.69
CA THR A 105 -23.65 -24.22 4.16
C THR A 105 -22.26 -23.67 4.53
N LEU A 106 -22.18 -22.36 4.80
CA LEU A 106 -20.93 -21.72 5.20
C LEU A 106 -20.84 -21.62 6.72
N LYS A 107 -19.71 -22.06 7.28
CA LYS A 107 -19.40 -21.95 8.69
C LYS A 107 -18.22 -21.01 8.87
N PRO A 108 -18.41 -19.83 9.47
CA PRO A 108 -17.29 -18.92 9.76
C PRO A 108 -16.24 -19.56 10.68
N GLU A 109 -14.97 -19.22 10.47
CA GLU A 109 -13.82 -19.74 11.21
C GLU A 109 -13.22 -18.62 12.07
N LYS A 110 -12.90 -18.93 13.34
CA LYS A 110 -12.18 -17.99 14.20
C LYS A 110 -10.82 -17.61 13.60
N GLN A 111 -10.51 -16.32 13.69
CA GLN A 111 -9.18 -15.87 13.32
C GLN A 111 -8.12 -16.46 14.26
N CYS A 112 -7.00 -16.93 13.69
CA CYS A 112 -5.84 -17.34 14.46
C CYS A 112 -5.19 -16.12 15.12
N GLU A 113 -4.72 -16.27 16.37
CA GLU A 113 -3.91 -15.25 17.05
C GLU A 113 -2.50 -15.11 16.44
N GLU A 114 -2.00 -16.17 15.85
CA GLU A 114 -0.70 -16.18 15.18
C GLU A 114 -0.79 -15.39 13.87
N GLY A 115 0.19 -14.49 13.65
CA GLY A 115 0.29 -13.68 12.43
C GLY A 115 -0.57 -12.42 12.45
N VAL A 116 -1.25 -12.09 13.54
CA VAL A 116 -1.98 -10.82 13.67
C VAL A 116 -1.01 -9.66 13.50
N CYS A 117 -1.31 -8.77 12.57
CA CYS A 117 -0.65 -7.48 12.45
C CYS A 117 -1.66 -6.39 12.01
N PHE A 118 -1.28 -5.14 12.26
CA PHE A 118 -2.16 -4.00 12.05
C PHE A 118 -1.72 -3.16 10.85
N ALA A 119 -2.70 -2.65 10.14
CA ALA A 119 -2.55 -1.76 8.99
C ALA A 119 -3.07 -0.36 9.34
N ASP A 120 -2.37 0.31 10.23
CA ASP A 120 -2.71 1.66 10.67
C ASP A 120 -2.75 2.63 9.49
N LYS A 121 -3.58 3.67 9.64
CA LYS A 121 -3.67 4.75 8.67
C LYS A 121 -2.29 5.37 8.42
N LEU A 122 -1.90 5.43 7.14
CA LEU A 122 -0.63 6.03 6.73
C LEU A 122 -0.57 7.52 7.09
N LYS A 123 0.52 7.91 7.74
CA LYS A 123 0.83 9.30 8.03
C LYS A 123 1.70 9.88 6.93
N LYS A 124 1.62 11.20 6.72
CA LYS A 124 2.39 11.88 5.67
C LYS A 124 3.91 11.69 5.88
N GLU A 125 4.34 11.67 7.12
CA GLU A 125 5.74 11.51 7.50
C GLU A 125 6.31 10.16 7.07
N GLU A 126 5.50 9.10 7.09
CA GLU A 126 5.89 7.76 6.64
C GLU A 126 6.12 7.69 5.11
N CYS A 127 5.60 8.68 4.36
CA CYS A 127 5.75 8.74 2.91
C CYS A 127 7.01 9.52 2.48
N LYS A 128 7.76 10.11 3.43
CA LYS A 128 9.06 10.73 3.13
C LYS A 128 10.08 9.64 2.86
N ILE A 129 10.74 9.73 1.70
CA ILE A 129 11.77 8.76 1.31
C ILE A 129 12.97 8.89 2.25
N ASP A 130 13.32 7.78 2.89
CA ASP A 130 14.56 7.60 3.62
C ASP A 130 15.56 6.90 2.71
N TRP A 131 16.52 7.65 2.19
CA TRP A 131 17.53 7.13 1.26
C TRP A 131 18.48 6.12 1.90
N THR A 132 18.51 5.98 3.23
CA THR A 132 19.32 4.95 3.92
C THR A 132 18.73 3.56 3.82
N LYS A 133 17.47 3.43 3.40
CA LYS A 133 16.81 2.15 3.09
C LYS A 133 17.34 1.57 1.78
N SER A 134 17.05 0.28 1.53
CA SER A 134 17.39 -0.34 0.26
C SER A 134 16.55 0.20 -0.91
N ALA A 135 17.07 0.09 -2.13
CA ALA A 135 16.34 0.45 -3.34
C ALA A 135 14.97 -0.25 -3.43
N GLN A 136 14.91 -1.54 -3.04
CA GLN A 136 13.67 -2.31 -3.04
C GLN A 136 12.67 -1.79 -1.99
N GLN A 137 13.12 -1.41 -0.79
CA GLN A 137 12.24 -0.86 0.24
C GLN A 137 11.66 0.50 -0.18
N ILE A 138 12.48 1.35 -0.80
CA ILE A 138 11.99 2.65 -1.31
C ILE A 138 11.05 2.44 -2.50
N HIS A 139 11.34 1.52 -3.41
CA HIS A 139 10.45 1.13 -4.50
C HIS A 139 9.09 0.65 -3.98
N ASN A 140 9.10 -0.21 -2.96
CA ASN A 140 7.87 -0.68 -2.31
C ASN A 140 7.09 0.47 -1.68
N LEU A 141 7.76 1.43 -1.03
CA LEU A 141 7.10 2.62 -0.50
C LEU A 141 6.43 3.41 -1.63
N VAL A 142 7.16 3.71 -2.73
CA VAL A 142 6.64 4.50 -3.86
C VAL A 142 5.38 3.85 -4.43
N ARG A 143 5.41 2.56 -4.76
CA ARG A 143 4.26 1.85 -5.32
C ARG A 143 3.12 1.62 -4.31
N GLY A 144 3.46 1.48 -3.02
CA GLY A 144 2.48 1.30 -1.93
C GLY A 144 1.68 2.55 -1.60
N VAL A 145 2.24 3.75 -1.82
CA VAL A 145 1.54 5.03 -1.59
C VAL A 145 1.27 5.80 -2.89
N TYR A 146 1.28 5.11 -4.03
CA TYR A 146 1.12 5.69 -5.36
C TYR A 146 -0.07 6.65 -5.42
N LYS A 147 0.19 7.88 -5.92
CA LYS A 147 -0.73 9.04 -6.02
C LYS A 147 -1.20 9.62 -4.69
N CYS A 148 -1.56 8.82 -3.71
CA CYS A 148 -2.15 9.32 -2.47
C CYS A 148 -1.67 8.52 -1.24
N PRO A 149 -0.92 9.14 -0.33
CA PRO A 149 -0.47 10.55 -0.35
C PRO A 149 0.69 10.81 -1.32
N GLY A 150 1.37 9.75 -1.81
CA GLY A 150 2.55 9.78 -2.68
C GLY A 150 3.86 9.88 -1.90
N ALA A 151 4.83 9.03 -2.25
CA ALA A 151 6.18 9.10 -1.70
C ALA A 151 6.87 10.39 -2.17
N PHE A 152 7.70 10.98 -1.32
CA PHE A 152 8.35 12.26 -1.63
C PHE A 152 9.72 12.39 -0.96
N PHE A 153 10.54 13.26 -1.52
CA PHE A 153 11.76 13.75 -0.91
C PHE A 153 11.88 15.28 -1.11
N GLU A 154 12.83 15.89 -0.43
CA GLU A 154 13.11 17.31 -0.55
C GLU A 154 14.37 17.53 -1.38
N TYR A 155 14.29 18.41 -2.37
CA TYR A 155 15.42 18.83 -3.19
C TYR A 155 15.39 20.34 -3.37
N ASN A 156 16.46 21.03 -2.97
CA ASN A 156 16.55 22.51 -3.00
C ASN A 156 15.33 23.20 -2.35
N ASN A 157 14.93 22.76 -1.15
CA ASN A 157 13.78 23.24 -0.38
C ASN A 157 12.42 23.10 -1.10
N LYS A 158 12.31 22.21 -2.07
CA LYS A 158 11.06 21.88 -2.76
C LYS A 158 10.71 20.41 -2.58
N ILE A 159 9.44 20.14 -2.44
CA ILE A 159 8.93 18.77 -2.37
C ILE A 159 8.88 18.18 -3.79
N ILE A 160 9.51 17.03 -3.96
CA ILE A 160 9.45 16.24 -5.18
C ILE A 160 8.73 14.94 -4.85
N LYS A 161 7.51 14.76 -5.36
CA LYS A 161 6.83 13.46 -5.27
C LYS A 161 7.41 12.51 -6.31
N VAL A 162 7.62 11.27 -5.90
CA VAL A 162 8.10 10.19 -6.76
C VAL A 162 6.93 9.32 -7.15
N MET A 163 6.74 9.14 -8.46
CA MET A 163 5.59 8.43 -9.00
C MET A 163 5.95 7.02 -9.46
N GLU A 164 7.09 6.88 -10.16
CA GLU A 164 7.57 5.60 -10.69
C GLU A 164 9.06 5.46 -10.46
N THR A 165 9.48 4.27 -10.11
CA THR A 165 10.88 3.93 -9.82
C THR A 165 11.22 2.53 -10.29
N LYS A 166 12.52 2.27 -10.47
CA LYS A 166 13.05 0.94 -10.79
C LYS A 166 14.30 0.67 -9.97
N PRO A 167 14.34 -0.38 -9.14
CA PRO A 167 15.59 -0.83 -8.53
C PRO A 167 16.57 -1.31 -9.59
N LEU A 168 17.86 -0.99 -9.43
CA LEU A 168 18.93 -1.39 -10.35
C LEU A 168 19.96 -2.25 -9.62
N ASP A 169 20.47 -3.28 -10.32
CA ASP A 169 21.42 -4.24 -9.77
C ASP A 169 22.89 -3.80 -9.94
N HIS A 170 23.18 -2.55 -9.61
CA HIS A 170 24.55 -2.06 -9.56
C HIS A 170 24.76 -1.14 -8.36
N PHE A 171 26.04 -0.82 -8.08
CA PHE A 171 26.46 -0.06 -6.91
C PHE A 171 27.32 1.12 -7.33
N SER A 172 27.39 2.13 -6.47
CA SER A 172 28.35 3.22 -6.60
C SER A 172 28.93 3.56 -5.23
N ASP A 173 29.99 4.37 -5.20
CA ASP A 173 30.62 4.87 -3.97
C ASP A 173 29.96 6.14 -3.43
N LYS A 174 28.83 6.54 -4.01
CA LYS A 174 28.06 7.70 -3.58
C LYS A 174 27.38 7.44 -2.24
N LYS A 175 27.08 8.50 -1.51
CA LYS A 175 26.30 8.40 -0.27
C LYS A 175 24.79 8.28 -0.56
N PRO A 176 24.02 7.63 0.32
CA PRO A 176 22.56 7.59 0.19
C PRO A 176 21.95 8.97 0.00
N GLY A 177 21.11 9.11 -1.03
CA GLY A 177 20.48 10.37 -1.43
C GLY A 177 21.25 11.20 -2.47
N GLU A 178 22.49 10.80 -2.81
CA GLU A 178 23.25 11.45 -3.89
C GLU A 178 22.82 10.90 -5.27
N ILE A 179 22.86 11.77 -6.27
CA ILE A 179 22.63 11.41 -7.66
C ILE A 179 23.86 10.67 -8.19
N VAL A 180 23.64 9.48 -8.72
CA VAL A 180 24.68 8.64 -9.35
C VAL A 180 24.81 8.99 -10.82
N ASP A 181 23.68 9.02 -11.55
CA ASP A 181 23.64 9.29 -12.98
C ASP A 181 22.32 9.94 -13.39
N ILE A 182 22.34 10.64 -14.52
CA ILE A 182 21.16 11.25 -15.15
C ILE A 182 21.12 10.81 -16.61
N THR A 183 20.16 9.98 -16.96
CA THR A 183 19.99 9.44 -18.30
C THR A 183 18.60 9.75 -18.84
N LYS A 184 18.36 9.54 -20.12
CA LYS A 184 17.01 9.67 -20.71
C LYS A 184 16.00 8.73 -20.07
N ALA A 185 16.44 7.65 -19.40
CA ALA A 185 15.58 6.72 -18.68
C ALA A 185 15.16 7.24 -17.30
N GLY A 186 15.85 8.24 -16.73
CA GLY A 186 15.55 8.80 -15.43
C GLY A 186 16.78 9.29 -14.68
N VAL A 187 16.61 9.43 -13.36
CA VAL A 187 17.66 9.85 -12.43
C VAL A 187 17.96 8.71 -11.46
N ASP A 188 19.21 8.28 -11.46
CA ASP A 188 19.70 7.19 -10.62
C ASP A 188 20.19 7.76 -9.29
N MET A 189 19.56 7.31 -8.19
CA MET A 189 19.83 7.75 -6.83
C MET A 189 20.53 6.64 -6.06
N GLN A 190 21.62 6.99 -5.35
CA GLN A 190 22.22 6.06 -4.39
C GLN A 190 21.26 5.84 -3.21
N THR A 191 21.11 4.60 -2.80
CA THR A 191 20.34 4.19 -1.62
C THR A 191 21.25 3.49 -0.61
N GLY A 192 20.75 3.14 0.55
CA GLY A 192 21.52 2.40 1.55
C GLY A 192 21.96 1.01 1.06
N ASN A 193 21.24 0.43 0.11
CA ASN A 193 21.62 -0.80 -0.57
C ASN A 193 21.06 -0.81 -2.00
N GLY A 194 21.95 -0.75 -2.99
CA GLY A 194 21.61 -0.67 -4.41
C GLY A 194 21.31 0.76 -4.88
N ILE A 195 20.93 0.88 -6.13
CA ILE A 195 20.58 2.15 -6.80
C ILE A 195 19.10 2.12 -7.16
N LEU A 196 18.43 3.24 -6.98
CA LEU A 196 17.05 3.41 -7.38
C LEU A 196 16.95 4.43 -8.51
N ARG A 197 16.45 3.99 -9.66
CA ARG A 197 16.10 4.90 -10.74
C ARG A 197 14.75 5.54 -10.44
N LEU A 198 14.71 6.86 -10.45
CA LEU A 198 13.47 7.64 -10.51
C LEU A 198 13.11 7.78 -11.99
N GLU A 199 11.96 7.24 -12.39
CA GLU A 199 11.50 7.31 -13.78
C GLU A 199 10.55 8.48 -13.98
N ARG A 200 9.60 8.66 -13.05
CA ARG A 200 8.62 9.75 -13.09
C ARG A 200 8.53 10.45 -11.75
N VAL A 201 8.45 11.77 -11.80
CA VAL A 201 8.35 12.64 -10.62
C VAL A 201 7.29 13.72 -10.82
N LYS A 202 6.81 14.27 -9.71
CA LYS A 202 5.92 15.43 -9.70
C LYS A 202 6.49 16.48 -8.75
N PRO A 203 7.24 17.46 -9.27
CA PRO A 203 7.74 18.58 -8.48
C PRO A 203 6.60 19.46 -7.96
N GLU A 204 6.83 20.10 -6.82
CA GLU A 204 5.87 21.03 -6.23
C GLU A 204 5.48 22.13 -7.23
N GLY A 205 4.17 22.35 -7.37
CA GLY A 205 3.59 23.35 -8.29
C GLY A 205 3.67 22.97 -9.78
N LYS A 206 4.12 21.75 -10.12
CA LYS A 206 4.21 21.27 -11.51
C LYS A 206 3.38 20.01 -11.74
N GLY A 207 3.16 19.68 -13.00
CA GLY A 207 2.62 18.40 -13.44
C GLY A 207 3.61 17.25 -13.24
N GLU A 208 3.12 16.04 -13.41
CA GLU A 208 3.96 14.83 -13.49
C GLU A 208 4.80 14.86 -14.77
N MET A 209 6.07 14.47 -14.66
CA MET A 209 7.04 14.49 -15.76
C MET A 209 8.08 13.39 -15.62
N ASN A 210 8.83 13.14 -16.69
CA ASN A 210 10.01 12.27 -16.63
C ASN A 210 11.05 12.88 -15.67
N ALA A 211 11.69 12.03 -14.87
CA ALA A 211 12.71 12.48 -13.92
C ALA A 211 13.93 13.11 -14.60
N PHE A 212 14.29 12.67 -15.82
CA PHE A 212 15.33 13.31 -16.64
C PHE A 212 15.00 14.78 -16.95
N ASP A 213 13.76 15.08 -17.36
CA ASP A 213 13.34 16.44 -17.66
C ASP A 213 13.35 17.34 -16.43
N TRP A 214 12.93 16.78 -15.28
CA TRP A 214 13.04 17.45 -14.01
C TRP A 214 14.50 17.79 -13.66
N ALA A 215 15.40 16.81 -13.79
CA ALA A 215 16.81 16.99 -13.46
C ALA A 215 17.47 18.06 -14.34
N ASN A 216 17.22 18.06 -15.65
CA ASN A 216 17.76 19.07 -16.58
C ASN A 216 17.28 20.50 -16.22
N GLY A 217 16.07 20.62 -15.67
CA GLY A 217 15.53 21.93 -15.26
C GLY A 217 15.93 22.37 -13.84
N ALA A 218 16.25 21.42 -12.95
CA ALA A 218 16.49 21.68 -11.53
C ALA A 218 17.97 21.60 -11.13
N ILE A 219 18.76 20.81 -11.85
CA ILE A 219 20.16 20.52 -11.55
C ILE A 219 21.01 21.26 -12.62
N LYS A 220 21.36 22.51 -12.33
CA LYS A 220 22.33 23.24 -13.15
C LYS A 220 23.71 22.63 -12.88
N ASN A 221 24.33 22.07 -13.92
CA ASN A 221 25.71 21.51 -13.94
C ASN A 221 25.86 20.16 -13.22
N PHE A 222 25.23 19.14 -13.73
CA PHE A 222 25.66 17.77 -13.53
C PHE A 222 26.61 17.41 -14.70
N ASN A 223 27.92 17.70 -14.53
CA ASN A 223 29.00 17.25 -15.37
C ASN A 223 30.13 16.77 -14.47
#